data_50ef68ab04146f819d1252cca697c9a5
#
_entry.id   50ef68ab04146f819d1252cca697c9a5
#
_cell.length_a   1.000
_cell.length_b   1.000
_cell.length_c   1.000
_cell.angle_alpha   90.00
_cell.angle_beta   90.00
_cell.angle_gamma   90.00
#
_symmetry.space_group_name_H-M   'P 1'
#
loop_
_entity.id
_entity.type
_entity.pdbx_description
1 polymer ?
#
loop_
_entity_poly.entity_id
_entity_poly.type
_entity_poly.pdbx_seq_one_letter_code
_entity_poly.pdbx_strand_id
1 'polypeptide(L)'
;MPFCTSCRAEMDATAQVCPSCGKAVGAGAPQAAATAAAPPAQKSGGGALKIILLVLGGMLLLGIVGIVIAAGTAYYFAKQSHVEQGPEGAKVETPFGTVETTKDDAEKIAAKMGIEVYPGARALPGAASVTMGSMHSATAMYESDDPPEKVAEFYHKQFPHATLTTTRGEDEKEGLHTVMAFGDSGKWTTITIEGQEGGSKIAIASVQK
;
A
#
# COMPACT_ATOMS: atom_id res chain seq x y z
N MET A 1 8.24 45.52 -34.66
CA MET A 1 8.65 44.81 -33.41
C MET A 1 8.89 43.35 -33.82
N PRO A 2 10.02 42.75 -33.47
CA PRO A 2 10.30 41.38 -33.81
C PRO A 2 9.49 40.41 -32.94
N PHE A 3 9.13 39.28 -33.48
CA PHE A 3 8.37 38.22 -32.75
C PHE A 3 9.28 37.01 -32.52
N CYS A 4 9.11 36.35 -31.41
CA CYS A 4 9.80 35.09 -31.12
C CYS A 4 9.39 34.00 -32.11
N THR A 5 10.35 33.36 -32.74
CA THR A 5 10.13 32.30 -33.74
C THR A 5 9.55 31.02 -33.12
N SER A 6 9.63 30.88 -31.78
CA SER A 6 9.18 29.68 -31.08
C SER A 6 7.79 29.82 -30.46
N CYS A 7 7.43 30.99 -29.89
CA CYS A 7 6.14 31.19 -29.19
C CYS A 7 5.32 32.37 -29.76
N ARG A 8 5.82 33.11 -30.74
CA ARG A 8 5.21 34.27 -31.42
C ARG A 8 4.89 35.46 -30.46
N ALA A 9 5.45 35.49 -29.27
CA ALA A 9 5.33 36.65 -28.39
C ALA A 9 6.13 37.82 -28.95
N GLU A 10 5.61 39.05 -28.78
CA GLU A 10 6.35 40.28 -29.13
C GLU A 10 7.58 40.40 -28.22
N MET A 11 8.70 40.86 -28.81
CA MET A 11 9.99 40.97 -28.15
C MET A 11 10.64 42.28 -28.44
N ASP A 12 11.50 42.71 -27.55
CA ASP A 12 12.40 43.83 -27.81
C ASP A 12 13.48 43.44 -28.83
N ALA A 13 13.82 44.35 -29.74
CA ALA A 13 14.81 44.08 -30.77
C ALA A 13 16.23 43.77 -30.26
N THR A 14 16.50 44.06 -28.98
CA THR A 14 17.75 43.83 -28.30
C THR A 14 17.75 42.63 -27.34
N ALA A 15 16.59 41.97 -27.17
CA ALA A 15 16.47 40.85 -26.26
C ALA A 15 17.17 39.61 -26.79
N GLN A 16 18.13 39.08 -26.04
CA GLN A 16 18.85 37.84 -26.39
C GLN A 16 18.09 36.57 -25.98
N VAL A 17 17.10 36.70 -25.11
CA VAL A 17 16.28 35.60 -24.60
C VAL A 17 14.82 36.04 -24.58
N CYS A 18 13.90 35.19 -25.08
CA CYS A 18 12.48 35.47 -25.05
C CYS A 18 11.96 35.45 -23.60
N PRO A 19 11.33 36.55 -23.11
CA PRO A 19 10.82 36.59 -21.73
C PRO A 19 9.61 35.68 -21.50
N SER A 20 8.92 35.29 -22.57
CA SER A 20 7.72 34.45 -22.49
C SER A 20 8.00 32.95 -22.53
N CYS A 21 9.07 32.48 -23.20
CA CYS A 21 9.37 31.06 -23.34
C CYS A 21 10.80 30.67 -22.98
N GLY A 22 11.65 31.63 -22.57
CA GLY A 22 13.04 31.41 -22.15
C GLY A 22 14.00 30.94 -23.26
N LYS A 23 13.58 30.93 -24.54
CA LYS A 23 14.43 30.48 -25.64
C LYS A 23 15.33 31.58 -26.14
N ALA A 24 16.61 31.27 -26.32
CA ALA A 24 17.58 32.23 -26.89
C ALA A 24 17.22 32.57 -28.32
N VAL A 25 17.15 33.85 -28.66
CA VAL A 25 16.85 34.37 -29.99
C VAL A 25 18.12 35.05 -30.48
N GLY A 26 18.97 34.27 -31.17
CA GLY A 26 20.19 34.82 -31.77
C GLY A 26 19.87 35.65 -32.97
N ALA A 27 20.17 36.95 -32.90
CA ALA A 27 20.43 37.75 -34.08
C ALA A 27 21.75 37.24 -34.73
N GLY A 28 21.69 36.93 -36.04
CA GLY A 28 22.84 36.41 -36.76
C GLY A 28 24.05 37.33 -36.57
N ALA A 29 25.08 36.85 -35.92
CA ALA A 29 26.42 37.38 -36.00
C ALA A 29 27.23 36.51 -36.94
N PRO A 30 28.10 37.12 -37.79
CA PRO A 30 28.91 36.40 -38.79
C PRO A 30 29.80 35.38 -38.05
N GLN A 31 29.78 34.15 -38.48
CA GLN A 31 30.73 33.12 -38.08
C GLN A 31 32.14 33.54 -38.44
N ALA A 32 32.87 34.07 -37.51
CA ALA A 32 34.32 34.02 -37.52
C ALA A 32 34.69 32.54 -37.33
N ALA A 33 35.37 31.99 -38.31
CA ALA A 33 35.94 30.65 -38.25
C ALA A 33 36.87 30.54 -37.05
N ALA A 34 36.36 30.07 -35.96
CA ALA A 34 37.17 29.62 -34.84
C ALA A 34 37.71 28.24 -35.23
N THR A 35 39.00 28.24 -35.55
CA THR A 35 39.85 27.06 -35.70
C THR A 35 39.52 26.12 -34.53
N ALA A 36 39.00 24.96 -34.85
CA ALA A 36 38.73 23.91 -33.90
C ALA A 36 40.05 23.50 -33.24
N ALA A 37 40.31 24.07 -32.06
CA ALA A 37 41.28 23.46 -31.14
C ALA A 37 40.69 22.10 -30.78
N ALA A 38 41.36 21.04 -31.20
CA ALA A 38 41.07 19.67 -30.80
C ALA A 38 41.00 19.63 -29.26
N PRO A 39 39.97 19.02 -28.66
CA PRO A 39 39.92 18.83 -27.25
C PRO A 39 41.17 18.06 -26.83
N PRO A 40 41.85 18.45 -25.71
CA PRO A 40 43.01 17.71 -25.25
C PRO A 40 42.63 16.25 -25.10
N ALA A 41 43.36 15.37 -25.74
CA ALA A 41 43.21 13.92 -25.60
C ALA A 41 43.32 13.63 -24.10
N GLN A 42 42.19 13.33 -23.48
CA GLN A 42 42.15 12.77 -22.12
C GLN A 42 42.92 11.45 -22.21
N LYS A 43 44.12 11.44 -21.70
CA LYS A 43 44.84 10.23 -21.38
C LYS A 43 43.91 9.42 -20.52
N SER A 44 43.29 8.34 -21.09
CA SER A 44 42.59 7.34 -20.33
C SER A 44 43.60 6.63 -19.44
N GLY A 45 43.95 7.29 -18.36
CA GLY A 45 44.74 6.66 -17.31
C GLY A 45 43.91 5.51 -16.77
N GLY A 46 44.50 4.30 -16.69
CA GLY A 46 43.87 3.07 -16.20
C GLY A 46 43.36 3.13 -14.74
N GLY A 47 43.17 4.34 -14.20
CA GLY A 47 42.52 4.61 -12.92
C GLY A 47 41.00 4.51 -12.97
N ALA A 48 40.36 4.99 -14.06
CA ALA A 48 38.91 4.96 -14.16
C ALA A 48 38.35 3.54 -14.16
N LEU A 49 39.01 2.63 -14.89
CA LEU A 49 38.60 1.22 -14.95
C LEU A 49 38.77 0.56 -13.56
N LYS A 50 39.85 0.87 -12.81
CA LYS A 50 40.05 0.37 -11.45
C LYS A 50 38.98 0.89 -10.49
N ILE A 51 38.60 2.15 -10.58
CA ILE A 51 37.54 2.75 -9.75
C ILE A 51 36.18 2.10 -10.06
N ILE A 52 35.86 1.92 -11.35
CA ILE A 52 34.62 1.24 -11.78
C ILE A 52 34.58 -0.20 -11.27
N LEU A 53 35.67 -0.96 -11.41
CA LEU A 53 35.75 -2.33 -10.88
C LEU A 53 35.66 -2.38 -9.35
N LEU A 54 36.22 -1.39 -8.66
CA LEU A 54 36.16 -1.32 -7.20
C LEU A 54 34.74 -0.98 -6.71
N VAL A 55 34.05 -0.06 -7.40
CA VAL A 55 32.65 0.29 -7.10
C VAL A 55 31.71 -0.88 -7.41
N LEU A 56 31.84 -1.50 -8.58
CA LEU A 56 31.04 -2.65 -8.97
C LEU A 56 31.31 -3.87 -8.04
N GLY A 57 32.56 -4.14 -7.73
CA GLY A 57 32.96 -5.17 -6.76
C GLY A 57 32.43 -4.90 -5.35
N GLY A 58 32.47 -3.66 -4.90
CA GLY A 58 31.92 -3.23 -3.62
C GLY A 58 30.38 -3.38 -3.56
N MET A 59 29.68 -2.99 -4.63
CA MET A 59 28.23 -3.19 -4.73
C MET A 59 27.83 -4.67 -4.74
N LEU A 60 28.60 -5.50 -5.48
CA LEU A 60 28.37 -6.94 -5.52
C LEU A 60 28.58 -7.57 -4.14
N LEU A 61 29.64 -7.17 -3.44
CA LEU A 61 29.96 -7.67 -2.10
C LEU A 61 28.88 -7.27 -1.08
N LEU A 62 28.43 -6.02 -1.10
CA LEU A 62 27.31 -5.54 -0.27
C LEU A 62 26.02 -6.29 -0.58
N GLY A 63 25.75 -6.59 -1.86
CA GLY A 63 24.59 -7.38 -2.29
C GLY A 63 24.66 -8.81 -1.71
N ILE A 64 25.81 -9.48 -1.79
CA ILE A 64 26.00 -10.83 -1.24
C ILE A 64 25.84 -10.81 0.28
N VAL A 65 26.44 -9.84 0.98
CA VAL A 65 26.30 -9.70 2.44
C VAL A 65 24.84 -9.47 2.81
N GLY A 66 24.11 -8.62 2.06
CA GLY A 66 22.68 -8.41 2.26
C GLY A 66 21.85 -9.68 2.11
N ILE A 67 22.14 -10.49 1.09
CA ILE A 67 21.47 -11.79 0.87
C ILE A 67 21.78 -12.77 2.00
N VAL A 68 23.04 -12.85 2.46
CA VAL A 68 23.43 -13.74 3.56
C VAL A 68 22.76 -13.34 4.87
N ILE A 69 22.67 -12.04 5.17
CA ILE A 69 21.95 -11.54 6.35
C ILE A 69 20.46 -11.86 6.24
N ALA A 70 19.83 -11.58 5.08
CA ALA A 70 18.43 -11.88 4.85
C ALA A 70 18.11 -13.38 4.95
N ALA A 71 18.93 -14.22 4.34
CA ALA A 71 18.79 -15.68 4.42
C ALA A 71 19.04 -16.20 5.85
N GLY A 72 20.03 -15.67 6.54
CA GLY A 72 20.34 -16.02 7.93
C GLY A 72 19.21 -15.62 8.90
N THR A 73 18.65 -14.44 8.74
CA THR A 73 17.49 -13.99 9.53
C THR A 73 16.27 -14.82 9.21
N ALA A 74 15.94 -15.06 7.93
CA ALA A 74 14.82 -15.92 7.53
C ALA A 74 14.96 -17.35 8.09
N TYR A 75 16.16 -17.93 8.04
CA TYR A 75 16.42 -19.26 8.60
C TYR A 75 16.30 -19.29 10.14
N TYR A 76 16.78 -18.24 10.82
CA TYR A 76 16.66 -18.10 12.27
C TYR A 76 15.20 -17.99 12.69
N PHE A 77 14.42 -17.17 11.99
CA PHE A 77 12.98 -17.03 12.24
C PHE A 77 12.21 -18.32 11.91
N ALA A 78 12.54 -19.01 10.82
CA ALA A 78 11.91 -20.28 10.47
C ALA A 78 12.14 -21.37 11.53
N LYS A 79 13.29 -21.36 12.19
CA LYS A 79 13.58 -22.29 13.29
C LYS A 79 12.86 -21.95 14.60
N GLN A 80 12.54 -20.68 14.83
CA GLN A 80 11.84 -20.22 16.04
C GLN A 80 10.32 -20.13 15.88
N SER A 81 9.81 -20.17 14.66
CA SER A 81 8.37 -20.23 14.43
C SER A 81 7.89 -21.68 14.53
N HIS A 82 7.04 -21.95 15.49
CA HIS A 82 6.30 -23.20 15.57
C HIS A 82 4.98 -23.02 14.83
N VAL A 83 4.78 -23.83 13.80
CA VAL A 83 3.54 -23.87 13.03
C VAL A 83 2.80 -25.14 13.41
N GLU A 84 1.76 -25.02 14.19
CA GLU A 84 0.84 -26.11 14.46
C GLU A 84 -0.34 -26.02 13.47
N GLN A 85 -0.40 -26.96 12.55
CA GLN A 85 -1.52 -27.14 11.64
C GLN A 85 -2.42 -28.24 12.15
N GLY A 86 -3.61 -27.86 12.61
CA GLY A 86 -4.66 -28.80 12.99
C GLY A 86 -5.81 -28.82 11.99
N PRO A 87 -6.73 -29.78 12.10
CA PRO A 87 -7.94 -29.81 11.26
C PRO A 87 -8.82 -28.57 11.43
N GLU A 88 -8.70 -27.86 12.54
CA GLU A 88 -9.51 -26.67 12.89
C GLU A 88 -8.84 -25.33 12.52
N GLY A 89 -7.58 -25.33 12.07
CA GLY A 89 -6.87 -24.09 11.73
C GLY A 89 -5.36 -24.20 11.81
N ALA A 90 -4.68 -23.08 11.69
CA ALA A 90 -3.23 -22.97 11.85
C ALA A 90 -2.90 -21.97 12.95
N LYS A 91 -2.04 -22.38 13.88
CA LYS A 91 -1.45 -21.51 14.88
C LYS A 91 0.03 -21.33 14.56
N VAL A 92 0.45 -20.07 14.39
CA VAL A 92 1.84 -19.71 14.15
C VAL A 92 2.33 -18.87 15.32
N GLU A 93 3.24 -19.44 16.10
CA GLU A 93 3.91 -18.71 17.17
C GLU A 93 5.21 -18.13 16.62
N THR A 94 5.39 -16.84 16.79
CA THR A 94 6.60 -16.11 16.42
C THR A 94 7.17 -15.39 17.63
N PRO A 95 8.45 -15.02 17.64
CA PRO A 95 9.04 -14.23 18.72
C PRO A 95 8.35 -12.87 18.97
N PHE A 96 7.53 -12.40 18.03
CA PHE A 96 6.82 -11.12 18.10
C PHE A 96 5.35 -11.25 18.45
N GLY A 97 4.80 -12.47 18.41
CA GLY A 97 3.38 -12.70 18.69
C GLY A 97 2.85 -13.99 18.09
N THR A 98 1.62 -14.26 18.38
CA THR A 98 0.89 -15.45 17.92
C THR A 98 -0.15 -15.05 16.89
N VAL A 99 -0.19 -15.76 15.78
CA VAL A 99 -1.23 -15.68 14.76
C VAL A 99 -2.04 -16.97 14.80
N GLU A 100 -3.30 -16.87 15.10
CA GLU A 100 -4.25 -17.99 15.05
C GLU A 100 -5.22 -17.76 13.91
N THR A 101 -5.31 -18.74 13.01
CA THR A 101 -6.28 -18.73 11.91
C THR A 101 -7.17 -19.94 12.06
N THR A 102 -8.45 -19.73 12.28
CA THR A 102 -9.43 -20.78 12.55
C THR A 102 -10.46 -20.80 11.44
N LYS A 103 -10.77 -22.00 10.92
CA LYS A 103 -11.76 -22.15 9.83
C LYS A 103 -13.21 -22.03 10.32
N ASP A 104 -13.46 -22.40 11.58
CA ASP A 104 -14.83 -22.56 12.10
C ASP A 104 -15.21 -21.57 13.22
N ASP A 105 -14.37 -20.59 13.53
CA ASP A 105 -14.55 -19.74 14.70
C ASP A 105 -14.85 -18.26 14.41
N ALA A 106 -15.39 -17.94 13.21
CA ALA A 106 -15.81 -16.57 12.92
C ALA A 106 -16.84 -16.08 13.95
N GLU A 107 -17.78 -16.95 14.35
CA GLU A 107 -18.78 -16.65 15.39
C GLU A 107 -18.13 -16.44 16.75
N LYS A 108 -17.18 -17.29 17.15
CA LYS A 108 -16.44 -17.12 18.41
C LYS A 108 -15.59 -15.86 18.41
N ILE A 109 -15.01 -15.50 17.25
CA ILE A 109 -14.25 -14.26 17.09
C ILE A 109 -15.18 -13.06 17.21
N ALA A 110 -16.35 -13.06 16.54
CA ALA A 110 -17.33 -11.99 16.66
C ALA A 110 -17.85 -11.84 18.10
N ALA A 111 -18.12 -12.96 18.78
CA ALA A 111 -18.50 -12.95 20.19
C ALA A 111 -17.43 -12.36 21.10
N LYS A 112 -16.14 -12.68 20.87
CA LYS A 112 -15.01 -12.06 21.58
C LYS A 112 -14.91 -10.55 21.31
N MET A 113 -15.26 -10.11 20.09
CA MET A 113 -15.34 -8.70 19.76
C MET A 113 -16.55 -7.98 20.38
N GLY A 114 -17.52 -8.74 20.91
CA GLY A 114 -18.78 -8.21 21.45
C GLY A 114 -19.76 -7.74 20.37
N ILE A 115 -19.70 -8.36 19.19
CA ILE A 115 -20.52 -8.00 18.01
C ILE A 115 -21.45 -9.15 17.70
N GLU A 116 -22.74 -8.87 17.63
CA GLU A 116 -23.73 -9.82 17.17
C GLU A 116 -23.64 -9.97 15.65
N VAL A 117 -23.55 -11.19 15.20
CA VAL A 117 -23.50 -11.51 13.76
C VAL A 117 -24.88 -11.29 13.16
N TYR A 118 -24.93 -10.76 11.94
CA TYR A 118 -26.19 -10.56 11.22
C TYR A 118 -26.97 -11.87 11.10
N PRO A 119 -28.27 -11.89 11.47
CA PRO A 119 -29.07 -13.11 11.45
C PRO A 119 -29.12 -13.74 10.05
N GLY A 120 -28.81 -15.03 9.96
CA GLY A 120 -28.75 -15.76 8.70
C GLY A 120 -27.47 -15.58 7.87
N ALA A 121 -26.52 -14.79 8.35
CA ALA A 121 -25.22 -14.69 7.69
C ALA A 121 -24.42 -15.99 7.87
N ARG A 122 -23.73 -16.40 6.82
CA ARG A 122 -22.84 -17.56 6.79
C ARG A 122 -21.39 -17.14 6.98
N ALA A 123 -20.67 -17.79 7.86
CA ALA A 123 -19.24 -17.53 8.06
C ALA A 123 -18.43 -17.91 6.79
N LEU A 124 -17.57 -17.01 6.37
CA LEU A 124 -16.61 -17.26 5.31
C LEU A 124 -15.27 -17.72 5.90
N PRO A 125 -14.49 -18.52 5.17
CA PRO A 125 -13.13 -18.87 5.55
C PRO A 125 -12.25 -17.61 5.67
N GLY A 126 -11.32 -17.60 6.63
CA GLY A 126 -10.37 -16.49 6.81
C GLY A 126 -10.59 -15.69 8.08
N ALA A 127 -11.40 -16.17 9.01
CA ALA A 127 -11.40 -15.63 10.37
C ALA A 127 -10.00 -15.82 11.00
N ALA A 128 -9.45 -14.74 11.55
CA ALA A 128 -8.12 -14.74 12.11
C ALA A 128 -8.04 -13.87 13.35
N SER A 129 -7.20 -14.26 14.29
CA SER A 129 -6.79 -13.42 15.41
C SER A 129 -5.27 -13.33 15.48
N VAL A 130 -4.76 -12.14 15.78
CA VAL A 130 -3.34 -11.86 15.90
C VAL A 130 -3.09 -11.17 17.23
N THR A 131 -2.16 -11.71 18.00
CA THR A 131 -1.70 -11.11 19.25
C THR A 131 -0.23 -10.73 19.12
N MET A 132 0.08 -9.44 19.28
CA MET A 132 1.43 -8.90 19.26
C MET A 132 1.67 -8.05 20.51
N GLY A 133 2.36 -8.61 21.50
CA GLY A 133 2.53 -7.96 22.80
C GLY A 133 1.17 -7.69 23.47
N SER A 134 0.86 -6.40 23.71
CA SER A 134 -0.43 -5.98 24.28
C SER A 134 -1.50 -5.71 23.21
N MET A 135 -1.16 -5.80 21.92
CA MET A 135 -2.09 -5.54 20.83
C MET A 135 -2.77 -6.84 20.39
N HIS A 136 -4.08 -6.84 20.38
CA HIS A 136 -4.91 -7.92 19.85
C HIS A 136 -5.69 -7.42 18.67
N SER A 137 -5.58 -8.11 17.54
CA SER A 137 -6.36 -7.84 16.34
C SER A 137 -7.15 -9.09 15.97
N ALA A 138 -8.40 -8.91 15.60
CA ALA A 138 -9.26 -10.01 15.19
C ALA A 138 -10.09 -9.60 13.97
N THR A 139 -10.29 -10.53 13.04
CA THR A 139 -11.08 -10.31 11.84
C THR A 139 -11.97 -11.52 11.59
N ALA A 140 -13.24 -11.28 11.24
CA ALA A 140 -14.18 -12.31 10.83
C ALA A 140 -14.94 -11.83 9.58
N MET A 141 -15.23 -12.76 8.67
CA MET A 141 -15.94 -12.47 7.42
C MET A 141 -17.19 -13.34 7.29
N TYR A 142 -18.25 -12.73 6.79
CA TYR A 142 -19.55 -13.39 6.59
C TYR A 142 -20.14 -13.00 5.24
N GLU A 143 -21.08 -13.81 4.80
CA GLU A 143 -21.88 -13.59 3.61
C GLU A 143 -23.36 -13.68 3.98
N SER A 144 -24.20 -12.81 3.42
CA SER A 144 -25.65 -12.80 3.61
C SER A 144 -26.34 -12.69 2.26
N ASP A 145 -27.49 -13.35 2.12
CA ASP A 145 -28.34 -13.24 0.93
C ASP A 145 -29.19 -11.95 0.95
N ASP A 146 -29.13 -11.18 2.04
CA ASP A 146 -29.82 -9.91 2.18
C ASP A 146 -29.03 -8.76 1.53
N PRO A 147 -29.73 -7.72 1.02
CA PRO A 147 -29.07 -6.55 0.43
C PRO A 147 -28.27 -5.75 1.46
N PRO A 148 -27.21 -5.05 1.04
CA PRO A 148 -26.27 -4.36 1.96
C PRO A 148 -26.93 -3.28 2.79
N GLU A 149 -28.01 -2.65 2.30
CA GLU A 149 -28.76 -1.64 3.04
C GLU A 149 -29.41 -2.20 4.29
N LYS A 150 -29.98 -3.41 4.17
CA LYS A 150 -30.65 -4.10 5.28
C LYS A 150 -29.65 -4.53 6.35
N VAL A 151 -28.49 -5.03 5.91
CA VAL A 151 -27.38 -5.39 6.81
C VAL A 151 -26.83 -4.16 7.51
N ALA A 152 -26.64 -3.05 6.78
CA ALA A 152 -26.16 -1.80 7.34
C ALA A 152 -27.13 -1.23 8.39
N GLU A 153 -28.45 -1.31 8.14
CA GLU A 153 -29.48 -0.87 9.08
C GLU A 153 -29.42 -1.68 10.39
N PHE A 154 -29.21 -3.00 10.30
CA PHE A 154 -29.06 -3.86 11.49
C PHE A 154 -27.88 -3.40 12.36
N TYR A 155 -26.71 -3.21 11.78
CA TYR A 155 -25.54 -2.78 12.53
C TYR A 155 -25.63 -1.34 13.01
N HIS A 156 -26.29 -0.46 12.24
CA HIS A 156 -26.53 0.91 12.69
C HIS A 156 -27.45 0.97 13.92
N LYS A 157 -28.46 0.08 14.00
CA LYS A 157 -29.30 -0.04 15.20
C LYS A 157 -28.51 -0.56 16.41
N GLN A 158 -27.58 -1.47 16.18
CA GLN A 158 -26.74 -2.02 17.24
C GLN A 158 -25.69 -1.00 17.71
N PHE A 159 -25.16 -0.18 16.81
CA PHE A 159 -24.12 0.82 17.06
C PHE A 159 -24.52 2.22 16.59
N PRO A 160 -25.48 2.89 17.24
CA PRO A 160 -26.06 4.16 16.76
C PRO A 160 -25.06 5.33 16.79
N HIS A 161 -23.95 5.20 17.52
CA HIS A 161 -22.88 6.21 17.59
C HIS A 161 -21.68 5.90 16.67
N ALA A 162 -21.75 4.84 15.86
CA ALA A 162 -20.72 4.54 14.90
C ALA A 162 -20.63 5.63 13.82
N THR A 163 -19.40 5.96 13.42
CA THR A 163 -19.19 6.79 12.22
C THR A 163 -19.52 5.95 11.00
N LEU A 164 -20.49 6.39 10.22
CA LEU A 164 -20.96 5.71 9.02
C LEU A 164 -20.43 6.44 7.78
N THR A 165 -19.79 5.70 6.89
CA THR A 165 -19.41 6.17 5.56
C THR A 165 -19.97 5.21 4.53
N THR A 166 -20.80 5.73 3.61
CA THR A 166 -21.39 4.93 2.54
C THR A 166 -20.95 5.50 1.20
N THR A 167 -20.39 4.64 0.37
CA THR A 167 -20.01 4.92 -1.02
C THR A 167 -20.74 3.96 -1.94
N ARG A 168 -21.09 4.41 -3.13
CA ARG A 168 -21.62 3.57 -4.19
C ARG A 168 -20.56 3.46 -5.27
N GLY A 169 -20.26 2.27 -5.73
CA GLY A 169 -19.37 2.05 -6.87
C GLY A 169 -19.89 2.74 -8.12
N GLU A 170 -19.00 3.18 -8.98
CA GLU A 170 -19.35 3.83 -10.25
C GLU A 170 -19.92 2.85 -11.28
N ASP A 171 -19.60 1.56 -11.14
CA ASP A 171 -20.09 0.48 -11.99
C ASP A 171 -21.29 -0.23 -11.35
N GLU A 172 -22.28 -0.64 -12.16
CA GLU A 172 -23.47 -1.40 -11.71
C GLU A 172 -23.13 -2.74 -11.00
N LYS A 173 -21.90 -3.22 -11.13
CA LYS A 173 -21.38 -4.42 -10.46
C LYS A 173 -20.75 -4.15 -9.10
N GLU A 174 -20.31 -2.94 -8.86
CA GLU A 174 -19.83 -2.49 -7.56
C GLU A 174 -21.03 -1.99 -6.75
N GLY A 175 -21.58 -2.86 -5.93
CA GLY A 175 -22.71 -2.55 -5.05
C GLY A 175 -22.42 -1.44 -4.04
N LEU A 176 -23.35 -1.24 -3.13
CA LEU A 176 -23.18 -0.32 -2.01
C LEU A 176 -22.04 -0.81 -1.11
N HIS A 177 -21.10 0.08 -0.81
CA HIS A 177 -20.02 -0.15 0.14
C HIS A 177 -20.23 0.73 1.35
N THR A 178 -20.50 0.13 2.51
CA THR A 178 -20.73 0.83 3.77
C THR A 178 -19.67 0.44 4.77
N VAL A 179 -19.02 1.43 5.35
CA VAL A 179 -18.06 1.25 6.44
C VAL A 179 -18.59 1.91 7.68
N MET A 180 -18.70 1.15 8.75
CA MET A 180 -19.00 1.65 10.09
C MET A 180 -17.78 1.49 10.98
N ALA A 181 -17.40 2.57 11.68
CA ALA A 181 -16.27 2.58 12.57
C ALA A 181 -16.66 3.15 13.94
N PHE A 182 -16.29 2.45 15.00
CA PHE A 182 -16.59 2.85 16.38
C PHE A 182 -15.53 2.30 17.34
N GLY A 183 -15.41 2.90 18.49
CA GLY A 183 -14.46 2.49 19.50
C GLY A 183 -14.05 3.64 20.41
N ASP A 184 -13.10 3.35 21.25
CA ASP A 184 -12.48 4.29 22.17
C ASP A 184 -10.94 4.21 22.08
N SER A 185 -10.23 4.86 23.00
CA SER A 185 -8.76 4.91 23.02
C SER A 185 -8.09 3.54 23.20
N GLY A 186 -8.81 2.49 23.59
CA GLY A 186 -8.28 1.16 23.84
C GLY A 186 -8.76 0.09 22.86
N LYS A 187 -9.94 0.29 22.24
CA LYS A 187 -10.54 -0.67 21.34
C LYS A 187 -11.17 0.05 20.15
N TRP A 188 -10.81 -0.35 18.95
CA TRP A 188 -11.36 0.17 17.70
C TRP A 188 -11.94 -0.97 16.87
N THR A 189 -13.15 -0.78 16.37
CA THR A 189 -13.87 -1.78 15.58
C THR A 189 -14.37 -1.16 14.28
N THR A 190 -14.23 -1.91 13.21
CA THR A 190 -14.73 -1.55 11.88
C THR A 190 -15.61 -2.67 11.36
N ILE A 191 -16.78 -2.34 10.83
CA ILE A 191 -17.67 -3.24 10.10
C ILE A 191 -17.78 -2.71 8.67
N THR A 192 -17.37 -3.52 7.72
CA THR A 192 -17.44 -3.21 6.29
C THR A 192 -18.50 -4.10 5.65
N ILE A 193 -19.43 -3.51 4.92
CA ILE A 193 -20.51 -4.18 4.23
C ILE A 193 -20.39 -3.84 2.76
N GLU A 194 -20.20 -4.85 1.92
CA GLU A 194 -20.06 -4.73 0.48
C GLU A 194 -21.22 -5.43 -0.20
N GLY A 195 -21.92 -4.72 -1.09
CA GLY A 195 -22.93 -5.33 -1.95
C GLY A 195 -22.27 -6.23 -2.98
N GLN A 196 -22.83 -7.41 -3.19
CA GLN A 196 -22.41 -8.35 -4.21
C GLN A 196 -23.63 -8.91 -4.95
N GLU A 197 -23.39 -9.59 -6.07
CA GLU A 197 -24.45 -10.22 -6.83
C GLU A 197 -25.16 -11.28 -5.98
N GLY A 198 -26.42 -11.01 -5.63
CA GLY A 198 -27.25 -11.91 -4.80
C GLY A 198 -27.17 -11.69 -3.29
N GLY A 199 -26.56 -10.59 -2.80
CA GLY A 199 -26.52 -10.33 -1.36
C GLY A 199 -25.47 -9.35 -0.90
N SER A 200 -24.84 -9.62 0.23
CA SER A 200 -23.80 -8.79 0.81
C SER A 200 -22.70 -9.58 1.50
N LYS A 201 -21.49 -9.05 1.47
CA LYS A 201 -20.33 -9.51 2.23
C LYS A 201 -20.11 -8.59 3.42
N ILE A 202 -19.84 -9.17 4.57
CA ILE A 202 -19.67 -8.47 5.84
C ILE A 202 -18.28 -8.81 6.37
N ALA A 203 -17.45 -7.80 6.59
CA ALA A 203 -16.16 -7.97 7.25
C ALA A 203 -16.15 -7.20 8.56
N ILE A 204 -15.86 -7.88 9.65
CA ILE A 204 -15.77 -7.33 11.00
C ILE A 204 -14.32 -7.39 11.43
N ALA A 205 -13.72 -6.25 11.75
CA ALA A 205 -12.35 -6.18 12.24
C ALA A 205 -12.30 -5.39 13.54
N SER A 206 -11.52 -5.85 14.50
CA SER A 206 -11.32 -5.17 15.77
C SER A 206 -9.83 -5.17 16.14
N VAL A 207 -9.37 -4.05 16.68
CA VAL A 207 -8.03 -3.89 17.24
C VAL A 207 -8.19 -3.39 18.67
N GLN A 208 -7.50 -4.04 19.60
CA GLN A 208 -7.49 -3.69 21.03
C GLN A 208 -6.03 -3.60 21.50
N LYS A 209 -5.76 -2.60 22.32
CA LYS A 209 -4.43 -2.37 22.93
C LYS A 209 -4.45 -2.65 24.42
#